data_f734fade7a9b683c1d4952856037a227
#
_entry.id   f734fade7a9b683c1d4952856037a227
#
_cell.length_a   1.000
_cell.length_b   1.000
_cell.length_c   1.000
_cell.angle_alpha   90.00
_cell.angle_beta   90.00
_cell.angle_gamma   90.00
#
_symmetry.space_group_name_H-M   'P 1'
#
loop_
_entity.id
_entity.type
_entity.pdbx_description
1 polymer ?
#
loop_
_entity_poly.entity_id
_entity_poly.type
_entity_poly.pdbx_seq_one_letter_code
_entity_poly.pdbx_strand_id
1 'polypeptide(L)'
;MPTVNFNFPDIHQGSPYLFVLSSPPPAQTPLTIDINGNPAGSTQPFFMGSSQAPCNLHISSKIEAVEIDQETAPVDAIMTAETATIELTLKESELLKVSFAIPHGTYSAGTDALLPSGVQNYQMITAGGLVVIPKFTIALTSPRRGTNNTKYFVACLYSCFMSDPYQIDITRTKESMYKVKFTACALPSRPIGDRVCQWYRQV
;
A
#
# COMPACT_ATOMS: atom_id res chain seq x y z
N MET A 1 17.74 -31.23 -24.37
CA MET A 1 16.75 -30.15 -24.08
C MET A 1 17.11 -29.58 -22.72
N PRO A 2 17.21 -28.28 -22.53
CA PRO A 2 17.44 -27.72 -21.21
C PRO A 2 16.21 -28.02 -20.34
N THR A 3 16.42 -28.68 -19.21
CA THR A 3 15.41 -28.91 -18.19
C THR A 3 15.11 -27.56 -17.54
N VAL A 4 13.92 -27.03 -17.78
CA VAL A 4 13.44 -25.84 -17.09
C VAL A 4 13.07 -26.25 -15.65
N ASN A 5 13.93 -25.97 -14.70
CA ASN A 5 13.62 -26.15 -13.29
C ASN A 5 12.71 -25.00 -12.84
N PHE A 6 11.43 -25.29 -12.65
CA PHE A 6 10.52 -24.35 -12.00
C PHE A 6 10.84 -24.29 -10.51
N ASN A 7 11.29 -23.14 -10.04
CA ASN A 7 11.47 -22.88 -8.61
C ASN A 7 10.14 -22.42 -8.00
N PHE A 8 9.32 -23.37 -7.53
CA PHE A 8 8.02 -23.07 -6.91
C PHE A 8 8.08 -22.03 -5.77
N PRO A 9 9.13 -21.95 -4.94
CA PRO A 9 9.24 -20.88 -3.93
C PRO A 9 9.32 -19.45 -4.49
N ASP A 10 9.60 -19.27 -5.76
CA ASP A 10 9.65 -17.95 -6.40
C ASP A 10 8.28 -17.49 -6.92
N ILE A 11 7.26 -18.35 -6.84
CA ILE A 11 5.90 -17.99 -7.26
C ILE A 11 5.16 -17.36 -6.07
N HIS A 12 4.69 -16.12 -6.26
CA HIS A 12 3.79 -15.45 -5.32
C HIS A 12 2.36 -15.94 -5.56
N GLN A 13 1.73 -16.49 -4.53
CA GLN A 13 0.38 -17.02 -4.63
C GLN A 13 -0.38 -16.73 -3.34
N GLY A 14 -1.57 -16.18 -3.49
CA GLY A 14 -2.49 -15.86 -2.40
C GLY A 14 -2.86 -14.38 -2.38
N SER A 15 -3.91 -14.06 -1.64
CA SER A 15 -4.32 -12.67 -1.44
C SER A 15 -3.30 -11.96 -0.56
N PRO A 16 -2.75 -10.83 -0.97
CA PRO A 16 -1.85 -10.06 -0.13
C PRO A 16 -2.62 -9.42 1.03
N TYR A 17 -1.90 -9.19 2.11
CA TYR A 17 -2.35 -8.43 3.27
C TYR A 17 -1.84 -6.99 3.16
N LEU A 18 -2.72 -6.04 3.41
CA LEU A 18 -2.38 -4.62 3.40
C LEU A 18 -2.35 -4.07 4.83
N PHE A 19 -1.28 -3.35 5.14
CA PHE A 19 -1.10 -2.71 6.44
C PHE A 19 -0.78 -1.23 6.27
N VAL A 20 -1.33 -0.41 7.16
CA VAL A 20 -0.90 0.97 7.38
C VAL A 20 0.07 0.98 8.55
N LEU A 21 1.20 1.62 8.39
CA LEU A 21 2.22 1.78 9.41
C LEU A 21 2.28 3.25 9.86
N SER A 22 2.54 3.47 11.14
CA SER A 22 2.70 4.81 11.70
C SER A 22 3.97 5.51 11.21
N SER A 23 4.99 4.75 10.84
CA SER A 23 6.26 5.25 10.29
C SER A 23 6.90 4.25 9.36
N PRO A 24 7.70 4.69 8.39
CA PRO A 24 8.48 3.79 7.54
C PRO A 24 9.58 3.08 8.36
N PRO A 25 10.03 1.91 7.91
CA PRO A 25 11.18 1.25 8.52
C PRO A 25 12.43 2.14 8.44
N PRO A 26 13.47 1.89 9.24
CA PRO A 26 14.72 2.62 9.12
C PRO A 26 15.30 2.59 7.70
N ALA A 27 16.08 3.63 7.33
CA ALA A 27 16.66 3.71 6.00
C ALA A 27 17.54 2.48 5.70
N GLN A 28 17.42 1.94 4.49
CA GLN A 28 18.18 0.78 4.00
C GLN A 28 18.03 -0.48 4.86
N THR A 29 16.98 -0.55 5.67
CA THR A 29 16.68 -1.71 6.52
C THR A 29 15.36 -2.31 6.05
N PRO A 30 15.30 -3.64 5.79
CA PRO A 30 14.07 -4.31 5.44
C PRO A 30 13.03 -4.19 6.57
N LEU A 31 11.76 -4.02 6.19
CA LEU A 31 10.66 -4.08 7.14
C LEU A 31 10.60 -5.48 7.76
N THR A 32 10.74 -5.59 9.06
CA THR A 32 10.64 -6.89 9.74
C THR A 32 9.23 -7.43 9.69
N ILE A 33 9.08 -8.69 9.29
CA ILE A 33 7.79 -9.40 9.19
C ILE A 33 7.83 -10.63 10.09
N ASP A 34 6.79 -10.88 10.85
CA ASP A 34 6.61 -12.05 11.67
C ASP A 34 6.22 -13.30 10.83
N ILE A 35 6.12 -14.45 11.50
CA ILE A 35 5.75 -15.73 10.86
C ILE A 35 4.33 -15.73 10.27
N ASN A 36 3.47 -14.83 10.72
CA ASN A 36 2.09 -14.68 10.25
C ASN A 36 1.95 -13.64 9.12
N GLY A 37 3.05 -13.01 8.72
CA GLY A 37 3.05 -11.99 7.67
C GLY A 37 2.75 -10.57 8.16
N ASN A 38 2.69 -10.36 9.47
CA ASN A 38 2.45 -9.02 10.01
C ASN A 38 3.77 -8.26 10.15
N PRO A 39 3.78 -6.95 9.83
CA PRO A 39 4.93 -6.11 10.14
C PRO A 39 5.22 -6.13 11.64
N ALA A 40 6.47 -6.40 12.01
CA ALA A 40 6.93 -6.43 13.38
C ALA A 40 7.80 -5.20 13.71
N GLY A 41 7.94 -4.87 14.99
CA GLY A 41 8.79 -3.78 15.46
C GLY A 41 8.01 -2.63 16.08
N SER A 42 8.63 -1.44 16.16
CA SER A 42 8.09 -0.26 16.85
C SER A 42 6.88 0.40 16.15
N THR A 43 6.59 0.01 14.92
CA THR A 43 5.44 0.47 14.18
C THR A 43 4.26 -0.44 14.44
N GLN A 44 3.25 0.03 15.16
CA GLN A 44 2.01 -0.72 15.31
C GLN A 44 1.34 -0.82 13.94
N PRO A 45 1.32 -2.00 13.30
CA PRO A 45 0.69 -2.15 12.01
C PRO A 45 -0.83 -2.16 12.18
N PHE A 46 -1.51 -1.33 11.40
CA PHE A 46 -2.96 -1.39 11.30
C PHE A 46 -3.33 -2.22 10.07
N PHE A 47 -3.98 -3.36 10.30
CA PHE A 47 -4.43 -4.24 9.21
C PHE A 47 -5.64 -3.62 8.49
N MET A 48 -5.48 -3.30 7.22
CA MET A 48 -6.53 -2.72 6.38
C MET A 48 -7.55 -3.74 5.89
N GLY A 49 -7.20 -5.01 5.89
CA GLY A 49 -8.07 -6.08 5.43
C GLY A 49 -7.44 -6.97 4.37
N SER A 50 -8.18 -8.01 4.04
CA SER A 50 -7.81 -8.94 2.96
C SER A 50 -8.23 -8.37 1.62
N SER A 51 -7.36 -8.47 0.62
CA SER A 51 -7.68 -8.07 -0.72
C SER A 51 -8.40 -9.17 -1.49
N GLN A 52 -9.29 -8.76 -2.37
CA GLN A 52 -9.70 -9.62 -3.48
C GLN A 52 -8.73 -9.39 -4.65
N ALA A 53 -8.19 -10.47 -5.19
CA ALA A 53 -7.30 -10.36 -6.35
C ALA A 53 -7.98 -9.66 -7.55
N PRO A 54 -7.25 -8.93 -8.38
CA PRO A 54 -5.80 -8.74 -8.35
C PRO A 54 -5.35 -7.60 -7.44
N CYS A 55 -4.11 -7.68 -6.94
CA CYS A 55 -3.38 -6.58 -6.35
C CYS A 55 -2.25 -6.18 -7.31
N ASN A 56 -2.21 -4.93 -7.69
CA ASN A 56 -1.23 -4.40 -8.62
C ASN A 56 -0.22 -3.50 -7.89
N LEU A 57 1.04 -3.93 -7.84
CA LEU A 57 2.16 -3.08 -7.48
C LEU A 57 2.79 -2.58 -8.78
N HIS A 58 2.80 -1.28 -9.00
CA HIS A 58 3.39 -0.65 -10.17
C HIS A 58 4.48 0.33 -9.74
N ILE A 59 5.68 0.10 -10.25
CA ILE A 59 6.82 1.00 -10.06
C ILE A 59 7.27 1.41 -11.46
N SER A 60 7.30 2.70 -11.72
CA SER A 60 7.68 3.27 -13.02
C SER A 60 8.61 4.45 -12.85
N SER A 61 9.45 4.63 -13.84
CA SER A 61 10.32 5.79 -13.99
C SER A 61 10.09 6.45 -15.35
N LYS A 62 10.07 7.76 -15.37
CA LYS A 62 10.13 8.54 -16.60
C LYS A 62 11.58 8.82 -16.91
N ILE A 63 12.04 8.37 -18.06
CA ILE A 63 13.41 8.56 -18.55
C ILE A 63 13.32 9.47 -19.78
N GLU A 64 14.15 10.50 -19.82
CA GLU A 64 14.28 11.39 -20.97
C GLU A 64 15.70 11.23 -21.55
N ALA A 65 15.76 11.04 -22.86
CA ALA A 65 17.01 10.96 -23.59
C ALA A 65 17.66 12.35 -23.69
N VAL A 66 18.96 12.41 -23.53
CA VAL A 66 19.75 13.62 -23.80
C VAL A 66 20.33 13.51 -25.21
N GLU A 67 19.89 14.42 -26.07
CA GLU A 67 20.32 14.49 -27.46
C GLU A 67 21.24 15.70 -27.67
N ILE A 68 22.20 15.58 -28.56
CA ILE A 68 23.06 16.67 -29.03
C ILE A 68 23.04 16.72 -30.55
N ASP A 69 23.12 17.92 -31.12
CA ASP A 69 22.95 18.17 -32.54
C ASP A 69 24.02 17.49 -33.44
N GLN A 70 25.10 17.01 -32.83
CA GLN A 70 26.23 16.40 -33.53
C GLN A 70 26.18 14.88 -33.61
N GLU A 71 25.24 14.27 -32.89
CA GLU A 71 25.06 12.81 -32.84
C GLU A 71 23.62 12.44 -33.25
N THR A 72 23.52 11.35 -34.01
CA THR A 72 22.22 10.83 -34.48
C THR A 72 21.52 9.91 -33.45
N ALA A 73 22.21 9.56 -32.37
CA ALA A 73 21.71 8.75 -31.30
C ALA A 73 21.77 9.53 -29.96
N PRO A 74 20.88 9.26 -29.00
CA PRO A 74 20.98 9.84 -27.68
C PRO A 74 22.33 9.53 -27.02
N VAL A 75 22.95 10.53 -26.43
CA VAL A 75 24.27 10.40 -25.77
C VAL A 75 24.16 10.02 -24.29
N ASP A 76 23.00 10.26 -23.67
CA ASP A 76 22.74 9.94 -22.27
C ASP A 76 21.23 9.81 -22.00
N ALA A 77 20.86 9.38 -20.81
CA ALA A 77 19.48 9.27 -20.37
C ALA A 77 19.35 9.73 -18.91
N ILE A 78 18.41 10.62 -18.65
CA ILE A 78 18.16 11.19 -17.32
C ILE A 78 16.80 10.73 -16.82
N MET A 79 16.75 10.26 -15.58
CA MET A 79 15.48 9.96 -14.90
C MET A 79 14.87 11.26 -14.39
N THR A 80 13.67 11.60 -14.90
CA THR A 80 12.96 12.85 -14.56
C THR A 80 11.84 12.67 -13.56
N ALA A 81 11.30 11.45 -13.42
CA ALA A 81 10.29 11.13 -12.43
C ALA A 81 10.33 9.65 -12.03
N GLU A 82 9.94 9.37 -10.80
CA GLU A 82 9.74 8.02 -10.26
C GLU A 82 8.39 7.96 -9.57
N THR A 83 7.64 6.89 -9.81
CA THR A 83 6.30 6.69 -9.23
C THR A 83 6.16 5.25 -8.76
N ALA A 84 5.67 5.06 -7.54
CA ALA A 84 5.28 3.76 -7.03
C ALA A 84 3.81 3.81 -6.58
N THR A 85 3.02 2.84 -7.04
CA THR A 85 1.60 2.74 -6.68
C THR A 85 1.24 1.32 -6.28
N ILE A 86 0.30 1.20 -5.34
CA ILE A 86 -0.37 -0.06 -5.00
C ILE A 86 -1.85 0.12 -5.25
N GLU A 87 -2.44 -0.75 -6.05
CA GLU A 87 -3.87 -0.78 -6.35
C GLU A 87 -4.45 -2.15 -5.99
N LEU A 88 -5.52 -2.16 -5.20
CA LEU A 88 -6.22 -3.38 -4.80
C LEU A 88 -7.68 -3.10 -4.43
N THR A 89 -8.46 -4.18 -4.33
CA THR A 89 -9.85 -4.13 -3.89
C THR A 89 -9.96 -4.76 -2.52
N LEU A 90 -10.54 -4.05 -1.55
CA LEU A 90 -10.75 -4.50 -0.19
C LEU A 90 -12.20 -4.91 0.02
N LYS A 91 -12.43 -5.92 0.85
CA LYS A 91 -13.75 -6.43 1.20
C LYS A 91 -14.26 -5.90 2.54
N GLU A 92 -13.37 -5.50 3.42
CA GLU A 92 -13.72 -5.07 4.77
C GLU A 92 -14.06 -3.58 4.76
N SER A 93 -15.27 -3.24 5.21
CA SER A 93 -15.82 -1.89 5.18
C SER A 93 -15.94 -1.24 6.58
N GLU A 94 -15.12 -1.65 7.54
CA GLU A 94 -15.04 -0.97 8.82
C GLU A 94 -14.66 0.51 8.63
N LEU A 95 -15.39 1.43 9.25
CA LEU A 95 -15.23 2.86 9.00
C LEU A 95 -13.83 3.38 9.28
N LEU A 96 -13.13 2.83 10.26
CA LEU A 96 -11.74 3.18 10.53
C LEU A 96 -10.82 2.81 9.35
N LYS A 97 -11.02 1.66 8.72
CA LYS A 97 -10.28 1.23 7.52
C LYS A 97 -10.59 2.11 6.32
N VAL A 98 -11.88 2.43 6.15
CA VAL A 98 -12.36 3.32 5.09
C VAL A 98 -11.78 4.73 5.24
N SER A 99 -11.51 5.21 6.45
CA SER A 99 -10.94 6.55 6.66
C SER A 99 -9.57 6.74 6.02
N PHE A 100 -8.77 5.69 5.88
CA PHE A 100 -7.50 5.74 5.13
C PHE A 100 -7.71 5.81 3.61
N ALA A 101 -8.88 5.40 3.13
CA ALA A 101 -9.26 5.48 1.72
C ALA A 101 -9.88 6.84 1.34
N ILE A 102 -10.20 7.68 2.32
CA ILE A 102 -10.75 9.02 2.11
C ILE A 102 -9.70 10.07 2.50
N PRO A 103 -8.93 10.61 1.55
CA PRO A 103 -7.74 11.42 1.86
C PRO A 103 -8.03 12.74 2.56
N HIS A 104 -9.26 13.21 2.55
CA HIS A 104 -9.71 14.44 3.19
C HIS A 104 -10.74 14.18 4.29
N GLY A 105 -10.84 12.94 4.76
CA GLY A 105 -11.73 12.52 5.83
C GLY A 105 -11.08 12.55 7.20
N THR A 106 -11.86 12.92 8.20
CA THR A 106 -11.48 12.82 9.62
C THR A 106 -12.37 11.76 10.28
N TYR A 107 -11.73 10.74 10.84
CA TYR A 107 -12.45 9.70 11.60
C TYR A 107 -12.65 10.13 13.04
N SER A 108 -13.83 9.86 13.57
CA SER A 108 -14.15 9.99 14.99
C SER A 108 -15.03 8.82 15.45
N ALA A 109 -14.86 8.43 16.70
CA ALA A 109 -15.71 7.46 17.35
C ALA A 109 -16.12 8.00 18.72
N GLY A 110 -17.33 7.70 19.16
CA GLY A 110 -17.86 8.19 20.42
C GLY A 110 -19.07 7.40 20.87
N THR A 111 -19.70 7.93 21.91
CA THR A 111 -20.89 7.37 22.52
C THR A 111 -21.99 8.42 22.48
N ASP A 112 -23.16 8.07 21.97
CA ASP A 112 -24.31 8.95 21.93
C ASP A 112 -25.38 8.42 22.94
N ALA A 113 -25.62 9.23 23.97
CA ALA A 113 -26.63 8.93 25.00
C ALA A 113 -28.06 9.33 24.59
N LEU A 114 -28.21 10.08 23.50
CA LEU A 114 -29.50 10.61 23.04
C LEU A 114 -30.25 9.65 22.11
N LEU A 115 -29.61 8.54 21.72
CA LEU A 115 -30.30 7.54 20.90
C LEU A 115 -31.37 6.78 21.68
N PRO A 116 -32.52 6.45 21.04
CA PRO A 116 -33.70 5.90 21.73
C PRO A 116 -33.46 4.58 22.49
N SER A 117 -32.44 3.82 22.14
CA SER A 117 -32.07 2.54 22.78
C SER A 117 -31.06 2.67 23.92
N GLY A 118 -30.76 3.91 24.36
CA GLY A 118 -29.73 4.18 25.37
C GLY A 118 -28.36 4.50 24.78
N VAL A 119 -27.31 4.29 25.56
CA VAL A 119 -25.94 4.61 25.16
C VAL A 119 -25.52 3.73 23.99
N GLN A 120 -25.26 4.32 22.85
CA GLN A 120 -24.75 3.63 21.64
C GLN A 120 -23.41 4.18 21.20
N ASN A 121 -22.52 3.27 20.82
CA ASN A 121 -21.26 3.63 20.21
C ASN A 121 -21.50 3.96 18.73
N TYR A 122 -20.87 5.03 18.25
CA TYR A 122 -20.89 5.38 16.84
C TYR A 122 -19.48 5.54 16.28
N GLN A 123 -19.37 5.34 15.00
CA GLN A 123 -18.20 5.67 14.19
C GLN A 123 -18.63 6.62 13.09
N MET A 124 -17.85 7.65 12.83
CA MET A 124 -18.19 8.69 11.88
C MET A 124 -16.95 9.11 11.09
N ILE A 125 -17.14 9.37 9.81
CA ILE A 125 -16.15 10.05 8.95
C ILE A 125 -16.78 11.35 8.51
N THR A 126 -16.09 12.46 8.75
CA THR A 126 -16.42 13.78 8.20
C THR A 126 -15.38 14.12 7.14
N ALA A 127 -15.81 14.64 6.00
CA ALA A 127 -14.93 14.99 4.91
C ALA A 127 -15.15 16.42 4.44
N GLY A 128 -14.07 17.12 4.11
CA GLY A 128 -14.10 18.47 3.53
C GLY A 128 -13.17 19.45 4.25
N GLY A 129 -12.72 20.49 3.55
CA GLY A 129 -11.94 21.60 4.10
C GLY A 129 -10.46 21.30 4.40
N LEU A 130 -10.00 20.07 4.31
CA LEU A 130 -8.58 19.73 4.50
C LEU A 130 -7.75 20.21 3.29
N VAL A 131 -6.78 21.06 3.55
CA VAL A 131 -5.83 21.56 2.53
C VAL A 131 -4.62 20.64 2.40
N VAL A 132 -4.25 19.96 3.50
CA VAL A 132 -3.09 19.06 3.52
C VAL A 132 -3.58 17.62 3.55
N ILE A 133 -3.20 16.86 2.53
CA ILE A 133 -3.52 15.43 2.45
C ILE A 133 -2.64 14.67 3.45
N PRO A 134 -3.23 13.90 4.38
CA PRO A 134 -2.46 13.05 5.30
C PRO A 134 -1.69 11.99 4.50
N LYS A 135 -0.45 11.76 4.92
CA LYS A 135 0.43 10.75 4.33
C LYS A 135 0.74 9.67 5.36
N PHE A 136 0.79 8.45 4.91
CA PHE A 136 1.07 7.29 5.75
C PHE A 136 1.95 6.28 5.02
N THR A 137 2.53 5.36 5.74
CA THR A 137 3.32 4.28 5.17
C THR A 137 2.43 3.07 4.92
N ILE A 138 2.53 2.47 3.73
CA ILE A 138 1.78 1.27 3.35
C ILE A 138 2.75 0.10 3.24
N ALA A 139 2.39 -1.03 3.86
CA ALA A 139 3.08 -2.29 3.68
C ALA A 139 2.14 -3.33 3.07
N LEU A 140 2.59 -3.98 2.03
CA LEU A 140 1.94 -5.10 1.37
C LEU A 140 2.76 -6.37 1.64
N THR A 141 2.14 -7.40 2.21
CA THR A 141 2.79 -8.70 2.43
C THR A 141 2.04 -9.78 1.67
N SER A 142 2.76 -10.59 0.91
CA SER A 142 2.20 -11.71 0.15
C SER A 142 2.95 -13.00 0.47
N PRO A 143 2.25 -14.09 0.84
CA PRO A 143 2.90 -15.34 1.16
C PRO A 143 3.56 -15.94 -0.09
N ARG A 144 4.72 -16.60 0.10
CA ARG A 144 5.43 -17.32 -0.95
C ARG A 144 4.97 -18.78 -0.99
N ARG A 145 4.65 -19.26 -2.16
CA ARG A 145 4.28 -20.67 -2.38
C ARG A 145 5.45 -21.60 -2.04
N GLY A 146 5.14 -22.76 -1.45
CA GLY A 146 6.14 -23.79 -1.14
C GLY A 146 6.98 -23.54 0.12
N THR A 147 6.68 -22.50 0.88
CA THR A 147 7.35 -22.19 2.16
C THR A 147 6.44 -22.38 3.37
N ASN A 148 5.34 -23.13 3.24
CA ASN A 148 4.29 -23.27 4.26
C ASN A 148 3.78 -21.92 4.79
N ASN A 149 3.77 -20.89 3.94
CA ASN A 149 3.41 -19.52 4.28
C ASN A 149 4.26 -18.90 5.41
N THR A 150 5.49 -19.38 5.61
CA THR A 150 6.41 -18.84 6.62
C THR A 150 7.32 -17.74 6.06
N LYS A 151 7.34 -17.55 4.74
CA LYS A 151 8.15 -16.54 4.05
C LYS A 151 7.28 -15.68 3.15
N TYR A 152 7.61 -14.42 3.05
CA TYR A 152 6.79 -13.42 2.40
C TYR A 152 7.58 -12.61 1.37
N PHE A 153 6.86 -12.17 0.36
CA PHE A 153 7.22 -11.01 -0.44
C PHE A 153 6.65 -9.77 0.26
N VAL A 154 7.43 -8.73 0.35
CA VAL A 154 7.07 -7.51 1.05
C VAL A 154 7.35 -6.31 0.16
N ALA A 155 6.36 -5.44 0.00
CA ALA A 155 6.51 -4.13 -0.61
C ALA A 155 6.08 -3.06 0.39
N CYS A 156 6.92 -2.06 0.61
CA CYS A 156 6.64 -0.98 1.53
C CYS A 156 6.82 0.36 0.82
N LEU A 157 5.75 1.15 0.76
CA LEU A 157 5.72 2.51 0.23
C LEU A 157 5.76 3.50 1.40
N TYR A 158 6.71 4.43 1.40
CA TYR A 158 7.05 5.20 2.61
C TYR A 158 6.15 6.36 2.94
N SER A 159 5.68 7.09 1.96
CA SER A 159 4.89 8.30 2.16
C SER A 159 3.77 8.33 1.14
N CYS A 160 2.68 7.63 1.44
CA CYS A 160 1.59 7.41 0.51
C CYS A 160 0.39 8.28 0.81
N PHE A 161 -0.34 8.59 -0.22
CA PHE A 161 -1.67 9.15 -0.14
C PHE A 161 -2.61 8.37 -1.07
N MET A 162 -3.89 8.41 -0.79
CA MET A 162 -4.92 7.85 -1.67
C MET A 162 -5.05 8.73 -2.90
N SER A 163 -4.86 8.15 -4.09
CA SER A 163 -4.86 8.89 -5.36
C SER A 163 -6.16 8.79 -6.14
N ASP A 164 -6.94 7.73 -5.93
CA ASP A 164 -8.21 7.54 -6.60
C ASP A 164 -9.38 7.96 -5.69
N PRO A 165 -10.52 8.36 -6.26
CA PRO A 165 -11.72 8.65 -5.47
C PRO A 165 -12.23 7.39 -4.76
N TYR A 166 -12.67 7.57 -3.50
CA TYR A 166 -13.34 6.50 -2.79
C TYR A 166 -14.71 6.22 -3.40
N GLN A 167 -14.94 4.96 -3.76
CA GLN A 167 -16.22 4.47 -4.25
C GLN A 167 -16.53 3.13 -3.61
N ILE A 168 -17.74 2.97 -3.11
CA ILE A 168 -18.25 1.70 -2.60
C ILE A 168 -19.57 1.37 -3.30
N ASP A 169 -19.67 0.15 -3.80
CA ASP A 169 -20.89 -0.36 -4.41
C ASP A 169 -21.66 -1.19 -3.37
N ILE A 170 -22.80 -0.67 -2.96
CA ILE A 170 -23.68 -1.35 -2.01
C ILE A 170 -24.80 -2.03 -2.78
N THR A 171 -24.78 -3.37 -2.83
CA THR A 171 -25.78 -4.16 -3.52
C THR A 171 -26.43 -5.16 -2.57
N ARG A 172 -27.70 -5.50 -2.82
CA ARG A 172 -28.46 -6.42 -1.98
C ARG A 172 -27.91 -7.86 -1.96
N THR A 173 -27.23 -8.26 -3.03
CA THR A 173 -26.86 -9.65 -3.30
C THR A 173 -25.36 -9.93 -3.32
N LYS A 174 -24.54 -8.91 -3.18
CA LYS A 174 -23.06 -9.04 -3.23
C LYS A 174 -22.43 -8.34 -2.04
N GLU A 175 -21.29 -8.85 -1.60
CA GLU A 175 -20.45 -8.19 -0.62
C GLU A 175 -20.05 -6.79 -1.10
N SER A 176 -20.07 -5.82 -0.21
CA SER A 176 -19.59 -4.48 -0.51
C SER A 176 -18.08 -4.49 -0.62
N MET A 177 -17.57 -3.98 -1.73
CA MET A 177 -16.14 -3.91 -2.00
C MET A 177 -15.78 -2.48 -2.38
N TYR A 178 -14.56 -2.06 -2.03
CA TYR A 178 -14.06 -0.76 -2.46
C TYR A 178 -12.63 -0.86 -2.98
N LYS A 179 -12.37 -0.11 -4.04
CA LYS A 179 -11.05 0.03 -4.61
C LYS A 179 -10.23 1.05 -3.85
N VAL A 180 -8.95 0.73 -3.67
CA VAL A 180 -7.97 1.65 -3.13
C VAL A 180 -6.75 1.69 -4.03
N LYS A 181 -6.23 2.90 -4.26
CA LYS A 181 -4.98 3.12 -4.98
C LYS A 181 -4.14 4.13 -4.23
N PHE A 182 -3.04 3.66 -3.74
CA PHE A 182 -2.09 4.45 -2.99
C PHE A 182 -0.91 4.83 -3.89
N THR A 183 -0.59 6.11 -3.92
CA THR A 183 0.57 6.64 -4.64
C THR A 183 1.59 7.13 -3.65
N ALA A 184 2.83 6.72 -3.82
CA ALA A 184 3.93 7.13 -2.97
C ALA A 184 4.52 8.47 -3.41
N CYS A 185 4.83 9.30 -2.43
CA CYS A 185 5.69 10.46 -2.58
C CYS A 185 7.10 10.14 -2.10
N ALA A 186 8.08 10.84 -2.63
CA ALA A 186 9.43 10.78 -2.11
C ALA A 186 9.47 11.30 -0.65
N LEU A 187 10.21 10.62 0.20
CA LEU A 187 10.50 11.01 1.58
C LEU A 187 11.92 11.61 1.64
N PRO A 188 12.07 12.95 1.65
CA PRO A 188 13.37 13.62 1.52
C PRO A 188 14.36 13.33 2.65
N SER A 189 13.86 12.90 3.83
CA SER A 189 14.70 12.52 4.98
C SER A 189 15.49 11.23 4.77
N ARG A 190 15.20 10.47 3.70
CA ARG A 190 15.88 9.22 3.37
C ARG A 190 16.98 9.46 2.32
N PRO A 191 18.03 8.60 2.28
CA PRO A 191 19.10 8.71 1.29
C PRO A 191 18.57 8.54 -0.14
N ILE A 192 19.31 9.10 -1.10
CA ILE A 192 19.02 8.93 -2.52
C ILE A 192 19.03 7.44 -2.88
N GLY A 193 18.07 7.00 -3.66
CA GLY A 193 17.86 5.58 -4.00
C GLY A 193 16.99 4.80 -3.02
N ASP A 194 16.58 5.43 -1.88
CA ASP A 194 15.70 4.81 -0.88
C ASP A 194 14.65 5.83 -0.40
N ARG A 195 13.99 6.56 -1.31
CA ARG A 195 13.07 7.65 -0.94
C ARG A 195 11.59 7.35 -1.17
N VAL A 196 11.28 6.39 -2.02
CA VAL A 196 9.90 6.15 -2.48
C VAL A 196 9.35 4.87 -1.89
N CYS A 197 10.06 3.76 -2.10
CA CYS A 197 9.61 2.43 -1.67
C CYS A 197 10.79 1.49 -1.45
N GLN A 198 10.50 0.41 -0.76
CA GLN A 198 11.36 -0.79 -0.74
C GLN A 198 10.51 -2.01 -1.08
N TRP A 199 11.14 -2.98 -1.69
CA TRP A 199 10.54 -4.29 -1.93
C TRP A 199 11.61 -5.36 -1.79
N TYR A 200 11.24 -6.46 -1.15
CA TYR A 200 12.15 -7.57 -0.92
C TYR A 200 11.38 -8.87 -0.75
N ARG A 201 12.09 -9.97 -0.82
CA ARG A 201 11.59 -11.31 -0.50
C ARG A 201 12.40 -11.92 0.63
N GLN A 202 11.75 -12.62 1.53
CA GLN A 202 12.41 -13.46 2.51
C GLN A 202 12.94 -14.73 1.81
N VAL A 203 14.17 -15.10 2.04
CA VAL A 203 14.86 -16.25 1.45
C VAL A 203 15.08 -17.38 2.45
#